data_362f2b33dbb938aabd7b34e0441d81e7
#
_entry.id   362f2b33dbb938aabd7b34e0441d81e7
#
_cell.length_a   1.000
_cell.length_b   1.000
_cell.length_c   1.000
_cell.angle_alpha   90.00
_cell.angle_beta   90.00
_cell.angle_gamma   90.00
#
_symmetry.space_group_name_H-M   'P 1'
#
loop_
_entity.id
_entity.type
_entity.pdbx_description
1 polymer ?
#
loop_
_entity_poly.entity_id
_entity_poly.type
_entity_poly.pdbx_seq_one_letter_code
_entity_poly.pdbx_strand_id
1 'polypeptide(L)'
;LTSLVGSEMCIRDSKSTDHDYEFSTSIKLPNMIEPQDRPTFRGYKRHNGKVGTRNYIGILTSVNCSATAAKNIAEVFTEDKLRLYPNVDGVVSFTHGTGCGMADSGDGFDALQRVLLGYIQHPNLAGILLIGLGCEANQIKFLLDAFDLRENPFFKTMTLQDMGGLRKTIKAGIKCIDDMLPEVNSIERTEQSVEHLSVALQCGGSDAWSGITSNPSLGHAADLLVKNGGTAILAETPEIYGAEHMLTRRAISPEVGKKLVDRILWWEDYVTRNKGSLNNNPSPGNKAGGLTTILEKSLGAAAKGGTTPLNDVLLYAQQACLLYTS
;
A
#
# COMPACT_ATOMS: atom_id res chain seq x y z
N LEU A 1 -22.69 -11.97 -29.63
CA LEU A 1 -22.06 -11.59 -28.36
C LEU A 1 -21.81 -12.79 -27.42
N THR A 2 -22.64 -13.83 -27.46
CA THR A 2 -22.51 -15.05 -26.64
C THR A 2 -21.41 -16.02 -27.13
N SER A 3 -20.99 -15.94 -28.38
CA SER A 3 -19.98 -16.87 -28.94
C SER A 3 -18.52 -16.43 -28.65
N LEU A 4 -18.28 -15.16 -28.46
CA LEU A 4 -16.94 -14.63 -28.11
C LEU A 4 -16.59 -14.90 -26.64
N VAL A 5 -17.55 -14.78 -25.73
CA VAL A 5 -17.35 -15.05 -24.30
C VAL A 5 -17.09 -16.54 -24.03
N GLY A 6 -17.71 -17.44 -24.82
CA GLY A 6 -17.50 -18.87 -24.68
C GLY A 6 -16.12 -19.37 -25.14
N SER A 7 -15.51 -18.72 -26.13
CA SER A 7 -14.21 -19.16 -26.64
C SER A 7 -13.04 -18.74 -25.73
N GLU A 8 -13.12 -17.56 -25.11
CA GLU A 8 -12.08 -17.10 -24.16
C GLU A 8 -12.15 -17.81 -22.81
N MET A 9 -13.34 -18.19 -22.35
CA MET A 9 -13.49 -19.04 -21.16
C MET A 9 -12.92 -20.44 -21.39
N CYS A 10 -13.11 -21.03 -22.58
CA CYS A 10 -12.55 -22.36 -22.91
C CYS A 10 -11.01 -22.37 -23.00
N ILE A 11 -10.39 -21.26 -23.38
CA ILE A 11 -8.92 -21.17 -23.49
C ILE A 11 -8.27 -21.14 -22.10
N ARG A 12 -8.98 -20.69 -21.06
CA ARG A 12 -8.43 -20.58 -19.70
C ARG A 12 -8.77 -21.74 -18.76
N ASP A 13 -9.87 -22.47 -19.03
CA ASP A 13 -10.16 -23.72 -18.32
C ASP A 13 -9.26 -24.88 -18.78
N SER A 14 -8.66 -24.78 -19.96
CA SER A 14 -7.54 -25.66 -20.32
C SER A 14 -6.32 -25.20 -19.54
N LYS A 15 -5.72 -26.07 -18.74
CA LYS A 15 -4.48 -25.89 -17.96
C LYS A 15 -3.27 -25.62 -18.88
N SER A 16 -3.35 -24.63 -19.74
CA SER A 16 -2.23 -24.15 -20.53
C SER A 16 -1.40 -23.24 -19.61
N THR A 17 -0.33 -23.79 -19.08
CA THR A 17 0.72 -23.09 -18.34
C THR A 17 1.64 -22.28 -19.27
N ASP A 18 1.38 -22.28 -20.56
CA ASP A 18 2.12 -21.47 -21.53
C ASP A 18 1.50 -20.08 -21.61
N HIS A 19 1.87 -19.25 -20.67
CA HIS A 19 1.62 -17.82 -20.73
C HIS A 19 2.63 -17.18 -21.70
N ASP A 20 2.41 -17.34 -23.00
CA ASP A 20 3.12 -16.61 -24.04
C ASP A 20 2.66 -15.14 -24.00
N TYR A 21 3.35 -14.32 -23.18
CA TYR A 21 3.08 -12.90 -23.12
C TYR A 21 3.90 -12.18 -24.18
N GLU A 22 3.21 -11.52 -25.09
CA GLU A 22 3.86 -10.59 -26.01
C GLU A 22 4.29 -9.34 -25.25
N PHE A 23 5.60 -9.06 -25.29
CA PHE A 23 6.16 -7.80 -24.83
C PHE A 23 6.29 -6.85 -26.01
N SER A 24 5.91 -5.60 -25.84
CA SER A 24 6.12 -4.60 -26.86
C SER A 24 7.62 -4.23 -26.93
N THR A 25 8.17 -4.21 -28.13
CA THR A 25 9.54 -3.73 -28.38
C THR A 25 9.60 -2.20 -28.58
N SER A 26 8.44 -1.54 -28.68
CA SER A 26 8.34 -0.09 -28.89
C SER A 26 7.41 0.53 -27.85
N ILE A 27 7.97 0.96 -26.71
CA ILE A 27 7.22 1.60 -25.65
C ILE A 27 7.28 3.12 -25.84
N LYS A 28 6.12 3.75 -25.92
CA LYS A 28 6.03 5.19 -25.97
C LYS A 28 6.06 5.75 -24.56
N LEU A 29 7.15 6.37 -24.18
CA LEU A 29 7.24 7.10 -22.92
C LEU A 29 6.32 8.33 -22.94
N PRO A 30 5.68 8.69 -21.82
CA PRO A 30 4.90 9.92 -21.74
C PRO A 30 5.82 11.15 -21.89
N ASN A 31 5.28 12.21 -22.49
CA ASN A 31 5.96 13.49 -22.46
C ASN A 31 5.86 14.05 -21.03
N MET A 32 6.96 13.95 -20.30
CA MET A 32 7.05 14.45 -18.93
C MET A 32 7.00 15.97 -18.90
N ILE A 33 6.34 16.52 -17.89
CA ILE A 33 6.36 17.96 -17.61
C ILE A 33 7.68 18.31 -16.92
N GLU A 34 8.31 19.39 -17.40
CA GLU A 34 9.57 19.85 -16.81
C GLU A 34 9.39 20.23 -15.32
N PRO A 35 10.37 19.98 -14.46
CA PRO A 35 10.22 20.18 -13.01
C PRO A 35 9.71 21.56 -12.61
N GLN A 36 10.14 22.63 -13.29
CA GLN A 36 9.72 24.00 -13.00
C GLN A 36 8.26 24.30 -13.40
N ASP A 37 7.67 23.49 -14.28
CA ASP A 37 6.30 23.68 -14.80
C ASP A 37 5.29 22.76 -14.11
N ARG A 38 5.74 21.90 -13.17
CA ARG A 38 4.89 21.00 -12.43
C ARG A 38 4.01 21.75 -11.42
N PRO A 39 2.73 21.39 -11.28
CA PRO A 39 1.88 21.92 -10.23
C PRO A 39 2.45 21.65 -8.84
N THR A 40 2.08 22.48 -7.90
CA THR A 40 2.47 22.35 -6.50
C THR A 40 1.27 22.13 -5.59
N PHE A 41 1.54 21.64 -4.38
CA PHE A 41 0.55 21.52 -3.32
C PHE A 41 1.19 21.88 -1.98
N ARG A 42 0.37 22.20 -0.98
CA ARG A 42 0.86 22.45 0.38
C ARG A 42 1.01 21.14 1.16
N GLY A 43 2.25 20.69 1.33
CA GLY A 43 2.61 19.44 1.99
C GLY A 43 3.58 19.63 3.16
N TYR A 44 3.71 18.60 3.98
CA TYR A 44 4.62 18.53 5.12
C TYR A 44 5.93 17.88 4.69
N LYS A 45 6.99 18.67 4.53
CA LYS A 45 8.31 18.15 4.19
C LYS A 45 8.94 17.46 5.39
N ARG A 46 9.43 16.23 5.20
CA ARG A 46 10.12 15.44 6.23
C ARG A 46 11.63 15.59 6.10
N HIS A 47 12.35 15.30 7.20
CA HIS A 47 13.82 15.36 7.23
C HIS A 47 14.49 14.42 6.21
N ASN A 48 13.82 13.32 5.81
CA ASN A 48 14.30 12.39 4.79
C ASN A 48 13.95 12.79 3.35
N GLY A 49 13.43 14.01 3.14
CA GLY A 49 13.06 14.54 1.84
C GLY A 49 11.68 14.11 1.33
N LYS A 50 11.01 13.14 1.97
CA LYS A 50 9.63 12.76 1.63
C LYS A 50 8.66 13.88 2.01
N VAL A 51 7.50 13.92 1.36
CA VAL A 51 6.47 14.93 1.61
C VAL A 51 5.14 14.26 1.95
N GLY A 52 4.59 14.60 3.11
CA GLY A 52 3.28 14.14 3.54
C GLY A 52 2.17 15.12 3.13
N THR A 53 1.00 14.60 2.80
CA THR A 53 -0.23 15.38 2.65
C THR A 53 -0.94 15.58 3.98
N ARG A 54 -0.53 14.81 5.00
CA ARG A 54 -1.07 14.81 6.37
C ARG A 54 0.07 14.80 7.39
N ASN A 55 -0.28 15.08 8.64
CA ASN A 55 0.65 15.19 9.77
C ASN A 55 0.11 14.44 10.99
N TYR A 56 -0.02 13.12 10.87
CA TYR A 56 -0.50 12.25 11.94
C TYR A 56 0.66 11.80 12.85
N ILE A 57 0.32 11.40 14.08
CA ILE A 57 1.16 10.53 14.90
C ILE A 57 0.61 9.11 14.83
N GLY A 58 1.44 8.14 14.45
CA GLY A 58 1.07 6.74 14.33
C GLY A 58 1.46 5.94 15.56
N ILE A 59 0.55 5.10 16.06
CA ILE A 59 0.84 4.09 17.08
C ILE A 59 0.78 2.73 16.39
N LEU A 60 1.94 2.12 16.19
CA LEU A 60 2.08 0.83 15.51
C LEU A 60 2.20 -0.30 16.53
N THR A 61 1.80 -1.51 16.12
CA THR A 61 2.01 -2.71 16.92
C THR A 61 2.92 -3.70 16.18
N SER A 62 3.89 -4.32 16.87
CA SER A 62 4.68 -5.44 16.34
C SER A 62 3.92 -6.76 16.41
N VAL A 63 2.88 -6.81 17.24
CA VAL A 63 2.12 -8.02 17.58
C VAL A 63 0.67 -7.69 17.94
N ASN A 64 -0.24 -8.60 17.64
CA ASN A 64 -1.67 -8.47 17.97
C ASN A 64 -1.93 -8.23 19.47
N CYS A 65 -1.11 -8.75 20.37
CA CYS A 65 -1.26 -8.62 21.81
C CYS A 65 -1.15 -7.17 22.31
N SER A 66 -0.46 -6.29 21.57
CA SER A 66 -0.34 -4.86 21.91
C SER A 66 -1.46 -3.99 21.32
N ALA A 67 -2.37 -4.57 20.52
CA ALA A 67 -3.42 -3.82 19.81
C ALA A 67 -4.33 -3.02 20.76
N THR A 68 -4.73 -3.60 21.91
CA THR A 68 -5.57 -2.90 22.90
C THR A 68 -4.84 -1.69 23.50
N ALA A 69 -3.55 -1.81 23.78
CA ALA A 69 -2.77 -0.67 24.26
C ALA A 69 -2.75 0.46 23.23
N ALA A 70 -2.43 0.14 21.98
CA ALA A 70 -2.36 1.12 20.90
C ALA A 70 -3.69 1.86 20.69
N LYS A 71 -4.81 1.14 20.66
CA LYS A 71 -6.16 1.73 20.53
C LYS A 71 -6.49 2.65 21.70
N ASN A 72 -6.33 2.18 22.93
CA ASN A 72 -6.67 2.96 24.12
C ASN A 72 -5.78 4.22 24.26
N ILE A 73 -4.55 4.19 23.79
CA ILE A 73 -3.70 5.38 23.74
C ILE A 73 -4.26 6.37 22.70
N ALA A 74 -4.55 5.90 21.47
CA ALA A 74 -5.04 6.76 20.39
C ALA A 74 -6.36 7.45 20.75
N GLU A 75 -7.29 6.74 21.38
CA GLU A 75 -8.62 7.22 21.79
C GLU A 75 -8.59 8.42 22.77
N VAL A 76 -7.46 8.62 23.47
CA VAL A 76 -7.30 9.77 24.39
C VAL A 76 -7.09 11.07 23.63
N PHE A 77 -6.61 11.02 22.40
CA PHE A 77 -6.25 12.20 21.59
C PHE A 77 -7.41 12.61 20.68
N THR A 78 -8.49 13.05 21.31
CA THR A 78 -9.69 13.57 20.63
C THR A 78 -9.43 14.93 19.97
N GLU A 79 -10.33 15.36 19.11
CA GLU A 79 -10.27 16.70 18.47
C GLU A 79 -10.14 17.82 19.50
N ASP A 80 -10.85 17.69 20.64
CA ASP A 80 -10.78 18.70 21.73
C ASP A 80 -9.37 18.79 22.31
N LYS A 81 -8.72 17.66 22.56
CA LYS A 81 -7.36 17.63 23.09
C LYS A 81 -6.36 18.19 22.07
N LEU A 82 -6.59 17.95 20.79
CA LEU A 82 -5.71 18.39 19.70
C LEU A 82 -5.92 19.83 19.27
N ARG A 83 -6.91 20.55 19.77
CA ARG A 83 -7.15 21.96 19.42
C ARG A 83 -5.94 22.88 19.66
N LEU A 84 -5.09 22.54 20.61
CA LEU A 84 -3.84 23.27 20.89
C LEU A 84 -2.72 22.96 19.89
N TYR A 85 -2.92 21.99 19.01
CA TYR A 85 -1.95 21.48 18.05
C TYR A 85 -2.51 21.49 16.62
N PRO A 86 -2.81 22.66 16.02
CA PRO A 86 -3.55 22.78 14.78
C PRO A 86 -2.85 22.19 13.55
N ASN A 87 -1.54 21.96 13.63
CA ASN A 87 -0.80 21.28 12.55
C ASN A 87 -0.77 19.75 12.71
N VAL A 88 -1.38 19.16 13.75
CA VAL A 88 -1.49 17.73 13.95
C VAL A 88 -2.85 17.25 13.49
N ASP A 89 -2.90 16.43 12.44
CA ASP A 89 -4.14 15.91 11.87
C ASP A 89 -4.81 14.85 12.77
N GLY A 90 -4.09 14.24 13.70
CA GLY A 90 -4.63 13.23 14.63
C GLY A 90 -3.59 12.26 15.16
N VAL A 91 -4.02 11.42 16.09
CA VAL A 91 -3.27 10.27 16.59
C VAL A 91 -4.01 9.00 16.21
N VAL A 92 -3.38 8.11 15.45
CA VAL A 92 -4.02 6.93 14.87
C VAL A 92 -3.29 5.65 15.25
N SER A 93 -4.05 4.59 15.56
CA SER A 93 -3.49 3.27 15.86
C SER A 93 -3.57 2.35 14.64
N PHE A 94 -2.44 1.71 14.30
CA PHE A 94 -2.33 0.69 13.28
C PHE A 94 -2.08 -0.67 13.95
N THR A 95 -3.09 -1.52 13.89
CA THR A 95 -3.07 -2.83 14.54
C THR A 95 -3.27 -3.94 13.52
N HIS A 96 -2.73 -5.12 13.81
CA HIS A 96 -2.88 -6.31 12.98
C HIS A 96 -3.08 -7.57 13.83
N GLY A 97 -3.45 -8.68 13.20
CA GLY A 97 -3.80 -9.94 13.87
C GLY A 97 -2.68 -10.97 13.96
N THR A 98 -1.43 -10.59 13.70
CA THR A 98 -0.28 -11.51 13.64
C THR A 98 0.87 -11.04 14.55
N GLY A 99 2.08 -11.59 14.39
CA GLY A 99 3.29 -11.23 15.14
C GLY A 99 3.60 -12.20 16.29
N CYS A 100 2.60 -12.86 16.87
CA CYS A 100 2.77 -13.87 17.91
C CYS A 100 2.64 -15.27 17.29
N GLY A 101 3.51 -16.20 17.64
CA GLY A 101 3.43 -17.58 17.19
C GLY A 101 3.54 -17.80 15.69
N MET A 102 4.01 -16.81 14.95
CA MET A 102 4.34 -16.94 13.53
C MET A 102 5.74 -17.50 13.35
N ALA A 103 6.08 -17.94 12.13
CA ALA A 103 7.47 -18.26 11.80
C ALA A 103 8.34 -17.01 11.93
N ASP A 104 9.60 -17.20 12.34
CA ASP A 104 10.60 -16.14 12.53
C ASP A 104 11.42 -15.83 11.26
N SER A 105 10.99 -16.40 10.15
CA SER A 105 11.64 -16.26 8.83
C SER A 105 10.64 -16.59 7.70
N GLY A 106 11.02 -16.27 6.47
CA GLY A 106 10.25 -16.55 5.26
C GLY A 106 9.29 -15.43 4.88
N ASP A 107 8.58 -15.62 3.75
CA ASP A 107 7.80 -14.58 3.06
C ASP A 107 6.84 -13.81 3.96
N GLY A 108 6.14 -14.50 4.87
CA GLY A 108 5.16 -13.87 5.76
C GLY A 108 5.82 -12.98 6.82
N PHE A 109 6.95 -13.41 7.39
CA PHE A 109 7.73 -12.63 8.34
C PHE A 109 8.34 -11.40 7.66
N ASP A 110 8.98 -11.59 6.51
CA ASP A 110 9.58 -10.52 5.73
C ASP A 110 8.55 -9.48 5.26
N ALA A 111 7.37 -9.95 4.86
CA ALA A 111 6.28 -9.05 4.47
C ALA A 111 5.80 -8.21 5.66
N LEU A 112 5.65 -8.80 6.87
CA LEU A 112 5.27 -8.07 8.07
C LEU A 112 6.31 -7.01 8.43
N GLN A 113 7.60 -7.35 8.38
CA GLN A 113 8.66 -6.38 8.66
C GLN A 113 8.67 -5.24 7.65
N ARG A 114 8.50 -5.53 6.34
CA ARG A 114 8.39 -4.49 5.30
C ARG A 114 7.17 -3.59 5.50
N VAL A 115 6.03 -4.14 5.90
CA VAL A 115 4.81 -3.35 6.21
C VAL A 115 5.08 -2.40 7.38
N LEU A 116 5.66 -2.90 8.47
CA LEU A 116 5.97 -2.06 9.64
C LEU A 116 6.97 -0.96 9.28
N LEU A 117 8.04 -1.29 8.54
CA LEU A 117 8.99 -0.31 8.03
C LEU A 117 8.31 0.75 7.15
N GLY A 118 7.41 0.32 6.27
CA GLY A 118 6.65 1.20 5.39
C GLY A 118 5.82 2.22 6.17
N TYR A 119 5.16 1.80 7.25
CA TYR A 119 4.44 2.71 8.15
C TYR A 119 5.37 3.60 8.96
N ILE A 120 6.48 3.08 9.50
CA ILE A 120 7.48 3.88 10.23
C ILE A 120 8.04 5.01 9.35
N GLN A 121 8.20 4.75 8.05
CA GLN A 121 8.73 5.71 7.08
C GLN A 121 7.66 6.43 6.27
N HIS A 122 6.36 6.27 6.62
CA HIS A 122 5.28 6.85 5.84
C HIS A 122 5.25 8.38 5.99
N PRO A 123 5.26 9.15 4.90
CA PRO A 123 5.39 10.61 4.98
C PRO A 123 4.20 11.32 5.67
N ASN A 124 3.04 10.68 5.75
CA ASN A 124 1.89 11.21 6.48
C ASN A 124 1.97 11.00 8.01
N LEU A 125 2.98 10.25 8.48
CA LEU A 125 3.22 10.03 9.91
C LEU A 125 4.46 10.83 10.32
N ALA A 126 4.26 11.86 11.13
CA ALA A 126 5.34 12.70 11.63
C ALA A 126 5.99 12.14 12.89
N GLY A 127 5.23 11.41 13.67
CA GLY A 127 5.70 10.74 14.88
C GLY A 127 5.20 9.30 14.93
N ILE A 128 5.99 8.39 15.50
CA ILE A 128 5.68 6.97 15.61
C ILE A 128 5.97 6.48 17.02
N LEU A 129 4.99 5.78 17.59
CA LEU A 129 5.16 4.95 18.78
C LEU A 129 4.94 3.49 18.39
N LEU A 130 5.97 2.66 18.42
CA LEU A 130 5.90 1.22 18.15
C LEU A 130 5.76 0.45 19.46
N ILE A 131 4.69 -0.33 19.60
CA ILE A 131 4.38 -1.08 20.83
C ILE A 131 4.43 -2.58 20.57
N GLY A 132 5.29 -3.28 21.31
CA GLY A 132 5.38 -4.74 21.35
C GLY A 132 4.82 -5.34 22.64
N LEU A 133 4.82 -6.67 22.72
CA LEU A 133 4.56 -7.41 23.95
C LEU A 133 5.84 -7.67 24.73
N GLY A 134 6.88 -8.18 24.04
CA GLY A 134 8.19 -8.57 24.58
C GLY A 134 8.55 -10.04 24.36
N CYS A 135 7.58 -10.93 24.04
CA CYS A 135 7.81 -12.35 23.75
C CYS A 135 7.31 -12.81 22.38
N GLU A 136 6.93 -11.89 21.51
CA GLU A 136 6.52 -12.16 20.15
C GLU A 136 7.68 -12.65 19.26
N ALA A 137 7.37 -13.41 18.20
CA ALA A 137 8.36 -13.80 17.20
C ALA A 137 8.90 -12.58 16.45
N ASN A 138 8.05 -11.60 16.15
CA ASN A 138 8.44 -10.34 15.51
C ASN A 138 8.82 -9.29 16.56
N GLN A 139 9.91 -9.53 17.31
CA GLN A 139 10.38 -8.60 18.34
C GLN A 139 10.83 -7.27 17.74
N ILE A 140 10.55 -6.19 18.45
CA ILE A 140 10.94 -4.82 18.05
C ILE A 140 12.44 -4.74 17.76
N LYS A 141 13.26 -5.37 18.60
CA LYS A 141 14.73 -5.38 18.42
C LYS A 141 15.14 -5.91 17.04
N PHE A 142 14.51 -7.00 16.56
CA PHE A 142 14.84 -7.55 15.25
C PHE A 142 14.51 -6.60 14.12
N LEU A 143 13.39 -5.87 14.23
CA LEU A 143 13.02 -4.84 13.27
C LEU A 143 14.01 -3.67 13.28
N LEU A 144 14.41 -3.20 14.47
CA LEU A 144 15.39 -2.13 14.61
C LEU A 144 16.73 -2.51 14.00
N ASP A 145 17.22 -3.71 14.30
CA ASP A 145 18.51 -4.24 13.82
C ASP A 145 18.48 -4.47 12.29
N ALA A 146 17.39 -5.04 11.76
CA ALA A 146 17.25 -5.35 10.34
C ALA A 146 17.28 -4.12 9.43
N PHE A 147 16.80 -2.97 9.92
CA PHE A 147 16.64 -1.74 9.13
C PHE A 147 17.44 -0.55 9.68
N ASP A 148 18.41 -0.80 10.59
CA ASP A 148 19.23 0.23 11.29
C ASP A 148 18.36 1.40 11.82
N LEU A 149 17.22 1.07 12.42
CA LEU A 149 16.32 2.05 12.99
C LEU A 149 16.78 2.41 14.40
N ARG A 150 16.74 3.71 14.71
CA ARG A 150 17.13 4.23 16.03
C ARG A 150 16.04 5.15 16.57
N GLU A 151 15.78 5.03 17.86
CA GLU A 151 14.89 5.96 18.55
C GLU A 151 15.38 7.41 18.44
N ASN A 152 14.44 8.29 18.29
CA ASN A 152 14.65 9.72 18.22
C ASN A 152 13.39 10.45 18.77
N PRO A 153 13.33 11.78 18.82
CA PRO A 153 12.13 12.48 19.30
C PRO A 153 10.81 12.11 18.59
N PHE A 154 10.89 11.69 17.32
CA PHE A 154 9.74 11.33 16.49
C PHE A 154 9.50 9.82 16.35
N PHE A 155 10.39 8.98 16.88
CA PHE A 155 10.26 7.53 16.84
C PHE A 155 10.64 6.92 18.17
N LYS A 156 9.65 6.31 18.84
CA LYS A 156 9.80 5.67 20.15
C LYS A 156 9.29 4.24 20.12
N THR A 157 9.86 3.42 20.99
CA THR A 157 9.45 2.02 21.17
C THR A 157 9.15 1.72 22.62
N MET A 158 8.25 0.76 22.88
CA MET A 158 8.02 0.20 24.22
C MET A 158 7.43 -1.21 24.12
N THR A 159 7.61 -2.01 25.16
CA THR A 159 6.95 -3.30 25.29
C THR A 159 6.07 -3.35 26.52
N LEU A 160 4.98 -4.14 26.46
CA LEU A 160 4.07 -4.31 27.60
C LEU A 160 4.79 -4.92 28.80
N GLN A 161 5.72 -5.84 28.54
CA GLN A 161 6.44 -6.55 29.61
C GLN A 161 7.40 -5.62 30.34
N ASP A 162 8.21 -4.84 29.62
CA ASP A 162 9.16 -3.92 30.23
C ASP A 162 8.47 -2.79 30.98
N MET A 163 7.31 -2.33 30.47
CA MET A 163 6.48 -1.32 31.15
C MET A 163 5.76 -1.87 32.40
N GLY A 164 5.73 -3.20 32.59
CA GLY A 164 5.04 -3.85 33.70
C GLY A 164 3.54 -3.95 33.54
N GLY A 165 3.09 -4.17 32.30
CA GLY A 165 1.73 -4.54 31.93
C GLY A 165 0.90 -3.42 31.29
N LEU A 166 -0.27 -3.81 30.79
CA LEU A 166 -1.13 -3.00 29.91
C LEU A 166 -1.42 -1.59 30.44
N ARG A 167 -1.84 -1.46 31.71
CA ARG A 167 -2.20 -0.14 32.26
C ARG A 167 -1.02 0.84 32.32
N LYS A 168 0.17 0.33 32.68
CA LYS A 168 1.37 1.16 32.73
C LYS A 168 1.81 1.54 31.33
N THR A 169 1.73 0.64 30.37
CA THR A 169 2.03 0.90 28.95
C THR A 169 1.12 1.97 28.38
N ILE A 170 -0.20 1.90 28.63
CA ILE A 170 -1.14 2.93 28.19
C ILE A 170 -0.76 4.30 28.78
N LYS A 171 -0.51 4.38 30.10
CA LYS A 171 -0.10 5.64 30.75
C LYS A 171 1.20 6.19 30.18
N ALA A 172 2.21 5.34 29.97
CA ALA A 172 3.48 5.74 29.40
C ALA A 172 3.34 6.16 27.94
N GLY A 173 2.53 5.43 27.16
CA GLY A 173 2.26 5.76 25.76
C GLY A 173 1.55 7.10 25.59
N ILE A 174 0.54 7.38 26.41
CA ILE A 174 -0.12 8.69 26.41
C ILE A 174 0.90 9.81 26.68
N LYS A 175 1.74 9.64 27.71
CA LYS A 175 2.79 10.61 28.00
C LYS A 175 3.76 10.75 26.83
N CYS A 176 4.18 9.68 26.22
CA CYS A 176 5.08 9.69 25.07
C CYS A 176 4.50 10.48 23.89
N ILE A 177 3.22 10.32 23.59
CA ILE A 177 2.54 11.10 22.55
C ILE A 177 2.38 12.56 22.96
N ASP A 178 2.01 12.86 24.22
CA ASP A 178 1.95 14.23 24.73
C ASP A 178 3.30 14.95 24.58
N ASP A 179 4.41 14.24 24.82
CA ASP A 179 5.77 14.78 24.65
C ASP A 179 6.15 15.00 23.16
N MET A 180 5.56 14.25 22.21
CA MET A 180 5.77 14.40 20.76
C MET A 180 4.94 15.53 20.15
N LEU A 181 3.78 15.83 20.70
CA LEU A 181 2.82 16.77 20.09
C LEU A 181 3.39 18.15 19.77
N PRO A 182 4.15 18.83 20.66
CA PRO A 182 4.73 20.14 20.36
C PRO A 182 5.67 20.12 19.15
N GLU A 183 6.52 19.10 19.07
CA GLU A 183 7.49 18.92 17.97
C GLU A 183 6.79 18.64 16.64
N VAL A 184 5.80 17.76 16.64
CA VAL A 184 5.01 17.45 15.45
C VAL A 184 4.20 18.66 15.00
N ASN A 185 3.65 19.43 15.93
CA ASN A 185 2.89 20.64 15.64
C ASN A 185 3.76 21.79 15.08
N SER A 186 5.06 21.78 15.34
CA SER A 186 5.98 22.78 14.79
C SER A 186 6.23 22.63 13.29
N ILE A 187 5.86 21.45 12.71
CA ILE A 187 6.03 21.17 11.28
C ILE A 187 4.89 21.83 10.51
N GLU A 188 5.20 22.81 9.68
CA GLU A 188 4.23 23.54 8.87
C GLU A 188 4.14 23.02 7.44
N ARG A 189 3.01 23.28 6.79
CA ARG A 189 2.84 23.02 5.37
C ARG A 189 3.62 24.04 4.54
N THR A 190 4.43 23.54 3.61
CA THR A 190 5.16 24.33 2.62
C THR A 190 4.76 23.94 1.21
N GLU A 191 5.06 24.78 0.24
CA GLU A 191 4.82 24.48 -1.17
C GLU A 191 5.75 23.37 -1.66
N GLN A 192 5.16 22.33 -2.26
CA GLN A 192 5.86 21.13 -2.70
C GLN A 192 5.37 20.71 -4.08
N SER A 193 6.26 20.18 -4.92
CA SER A 193 5.90 19.66 -6.23
C SER A 193 5.00 18.42 -6.13
N VAL A 194 4.05 18.27 -7.07
CA VAL A 194 3.20 17.07 -7.16
C VAL A 194 3.99 15.79 -7.44
N GLU A 195 5.26 15.87 -7.85
CA GLU A 195 6.14 14.71 -8.02
C GLU A 195 6.30 13.89 -6.73
N HIS A 196 6.09 14.52 -5.56
CA HIS A 196 6.11 13.85 -4.27
C HIS A 196 4.84 13.05 -3.96
N LEU A 197 3.79 13.15 -4.78
CA LEU A 197 2.56 12.39 -4.56
C LEU A 197 2.69 10.97 -5.07
N SER A 198 2.25 10.03 -4.22
CA SER A 198 2.07 8.63 -4.58
C SER A 198 0.61 8.25 -4.34
N VAL A 199 -0.02 7.65 -5.34
CA VAL A 199 -1.42 7.21 -5.28
C VAL A 199 -1.48 5.71 -5.50
N ALA A 200 -2.02 4.98 -4.53
CA ALA A 200 -2.37 3.58 -4.68
C ALA A 200 -3.78 3.45 -5.27
N LEU A 201 -3.89 2.70 -6.35
CA LEU A 201 -5.11 2.46 -7.10
C LEU A 201 -5.67 1.11 -6.69
N GLN A 202 -6.86 1.10 -6.10
CA GLN A 202 -7.45 -0.08 -5.48
C GLN A 202 -8.93 -0.19 -5.84
N CYS A 203 -9.48 -1.43 -5.77
CA CYS A 203 -10.90 -1.66 -5.91
C CYS A 203 -11.65 -1.11 -4.67
N GLY A 204 -12.77 -0.43 -4.93
CA GLY A 204 -13.73 -0.04 -3.88
C GLY A 204 -14.95 -0.96 -3.91
N GLY A 205 -15.99 -0.56 -4.64
CA GLY A 205 -17.20 -1.35 -4.87
C GLY A 205 -17.42 -1.52 -6.37
N SER A 206 -16.72 -2.48 -7.00
CA SER A 206 -16.78 -2.69 -8.44
C SER A 206 -18.15 -3.18 -8.89
N ASP A 207 -18.65 -2.60 -9.97
CA ASP A 207 -19.84 -3.01 -10.71
C ASP A 207 -19.58 -2.95 -12.23
N ALA A 208 -20.56 -3.29 -13.05
CA ALA A 208 -20.41 -3.27 -14.50
C ALA A 208 -20.07 -1.86 -15.05
N TRP A 209 -20.57 -0.80 -14.39
CA TRP A 209 -20.37 0.58 -14.85
C TRP A 209 -18.99 1.14 -14.46
N SER A 210 -18.42 0.69 -13.36
CA SER A 210 -17.11 1.17 -12.89
C SER A 210 -16.01 0.94 -13.91
N GLY A 211 -16.07 -0.17 -14.67
CA GLY A 211 -15.12 -0.47 -15.75
C GLY A 211 -15.21 0.49 -16.95
N ILE A 212 -16.35 1.16 -17.12
CA ILE A 212 -16.63 2.08 -18.25
C ILE A 212 -16.46 3.54 -17.82
N THR A 213 -16.68 3.87 -16.56
CA THR A 213 -16.72 5.26 -16.05
C THR A 213 -15.58 5.57 -15.11
N SER A 214 -15.65 5.11 -13.86
CA SER A 214 -14.72 5.50 -12.80
C SER A 214 -13.31 4.99 -13.03
N ASN A 215 -13.14 3.73 -13.48
CA ASN A 215 -11.82 3.17 -13.67
C ASN A 215 -11.01 3.85 -14.78
N PRO A 216 -11.56 4.11 -15.99
CA PRO A 216 -10.86 4.90 -17.00
C PRO A 216 -10.59 6.34 -16.58
N SER A 217 -11.52 6.98 -15.84
CA SER A 217 -11.30 8.33 -15.30
C SER A 217 -10.15 8.37 -14.30
N LEU A 218 -10.08 7.37 -13.42
CA LEU A 218 -8.98 7.19 -12.48
C LEU A 218 -7.66 6.92 -13.22
N GLY A 219 -7.69 6.11 -14.28
CA GLY A 219 -6.54 5.85 -15.14
C GLY A 219 -6.00 7.11 -15.80
N HIS A 220 -6.89 7.99 -16.28
CA HIS A 220 -6.48 9.29 -16.83
C HIS A 220 -5.85 10.19 -15.76
N ALA A 221 -6.40 10.20 -14.54
CA ALA A 221 -5.80 10.93 -13.42
C ALA A 221 -4.42 10.38 -13.02
N ALA A 222 -4.24 9.05 -13.07
CA ALA A 222 -2.95 8.41 -12.87
C ALA A 222 -1.93 8.82 -13.95
N ASP A 223 -2.33 8.85 -15.22
CA ASP A 223 -1.47 9.32 -16.32
C ASP A 223 -1.06 10.79 -16.14
N LEU A 224 -1.98 11.66 -15.69
CA LEU A 224 -1.67 13.06 -15.38
C LEU A 224 -0.67 13.16 -14.23
N LEU A 225 -0.84 12.38 -13.16
CA LEU A 225 0.08 12.36 -12.04
C LEU A 225 1.48 11.92 -12.48
N VAL A 226 1.58 10.83 -13.23
CA VAL A 226 2.87 10.30 -13.75
C VAL A 226 3.54 11.31 -14.67
N LYS A 227 2.80 11.97 -15.57
CA LYS A 227 3.33 13.05 -16.42
C LYS A 227 3.99 14.19 -15.63
N ASN A 228 3.49 14.44 -14.42
CA ASN A 228 4.02 15.46 -13.51
C ASN A 228 5.07 14.90 -12.52
N GLY A 229 5.58 13.70 -12.76
CA GLY A 229 6.66 13.09 -11.96
C GLY A 229 6.19 12.34 -10.71
N GLY A 230 4.87 12.29 -10.44
CA GLY A 230 4.32 11.52 -9.33
C GLY A 230 4.26 10.03 -9.60
N THR A 231 3.85 9.26 -8.60
CA THR A 231 3.83 7.79 -8.65
C THR A 231 2.39 7.27 -8.59
N ALA A 232 2.03 6.38 -9.52
CA ALA A 232 0.80 5.60 -9.48
C ALA A 232 1.12 4.12 -9.27
N ILE A 233 0.46 3.49 -8.31
CA ILE A 233 0.68 2.09 -7.94
C ILE A 233 -0.63 1.33 -8.11
N LEU A 234 -0.69 0.41 -9.06
CA LEU A 234 -1.82 -0.48 -9.21
C LEU A 234 -1.71 -1.61 -8.18
N ALA A 235 -2.58 -1.60 -7.18
CA ALA A 235 -2.66 -2.63 -6.16
C ALA A 235 -3.56 -3.80 -6.60
N GLU A 236 -3.60 -4.86 -5.77
CA GLU A 236 -4.51 -6.00 -5.95
C GLU A 236 -4.21 -6.83 -7.20
N THR A 237 -2.99 -7.36 -7.29
CA THR A 237 -2.56 -8.22 -8.40
C THR A 237 -3.59 -9.28 -8.84
N PRO A 238 -4.34 -9.98 -7.95
CA PRO A 238 -5.36 -10.95 -8.38
C PRO A 238 -6.51 -10.34 -9.16
N GLU A 239 -6.74 -9.03 -9.04
CA GLU A 239 -7.84 -8.35 -9.75
C GLU A 239 -7.53 -7.99 -11.20
N ILE A 240 -6.32 -8.24 -11.66
CA ILE A 240 -5.96 -8.15 -13.09
C ILE A 240 -5.83 -9.52 -13.76
N TYR A 241 -6.19 -10.59 -13.03
CA TYR A 241 -6.12 -11.96 -13.55
C TYR A 241 -6.90 -12.12 -14.85
N GLY A 242 -6.19 -12.49 -15.89
CA GLY A 242 -6.74 -12.58 -17.24
C GLY A 242 -6.53 -11.35 -18.13
N ALA A 243 -6.23 -10.21 -17.53
CA ALA A 243 -5.96 -8.95 -18.22
C ALA A 243 -4.47 -8.54 -18.15
N GLU A 244 -3.57 -9.44 -17.74
CA GLU A 244 -2.14 -9.19 -17.58
C GLU A 244 -1.50 -8.63 -18.85
N HIS A 245 -1.97 -9.11 -20.00
CA HIS A 245 -1.49 -8.68 -21.32
C HIS A 245 -1.65 -7.16 -21.54
N MET A 246 -2.61 -6.50 -20.89
CA MET A 246 -2.76 -5.04 -20.97
C MET A 246 -1.61 -4.30 -20.28
N LEU A 247 -0.96 -4.94 -19.31
CA LEU A 247 0.18 -4.38 -18.58
C LEU A 247 1.51 -4.88 -19.14
N THR A 248 1.65 -6.17 -19.45
CA THR A 248 2.91 -6.71 -19.99
C THR A 248 3.27 -6.10 -21.34
N ARG A 249 2.29 -5.79 -22.20
CA ARG A 249 2.51 -5.10 -23.49
C ARG A 249 3.05 -3.68 -23.35
N ARG A 250 2.93 -3.06 -22.19
CA ARG A 250 3.45 -1.73 -21.89
C ARG A 250 4.54 -1.74 -20.80
N ALA A 251 5.06 -2.91 -20.44
CA ALA A 251 6.19 -3.03 -19.54
C ALA A 251 7.46 -2.46 -20.20
N ILE A 252 8.26 -1.69 -19.45
CA ILE A 252 9.45 -1.03 -20.00
C ILE A 252 10.56 -2.00 -20.44
N SER A 253 10.46 -3.25 -19.96
CA SER A 253 11.34 -4.34 -20.41
C SER A 253 10.65 -5.69 -20.27
N PRO A 254 11.13 -6.73 -20.96
CA PRO A 254 10.65 -8.11 -20.81
C PRO A 254 10.74 -8.60 -19.36
N GLU A 255 11.79 -8.20 -18.62
CA GLU A 255 12.02 -8.60 -17.23
C GLU A 255 10.92 -8.04 -16.31
N VAL A 256 10.46 -6.81 -16.53
CA VAL A 256 9.34 -6.22 -15.78
C VAL A 256 8.04 -6.95 -16.08
N GLY A 257 7.78 -7.23 -17.36
CA GLY A 257 6.63 -8.03 -17.76
C GLY A 257 6.67 -9.42 -17.11
N LYS A 258 7.84 -10.08 -17.11
CA LYS A 258 8.02 -11.39 -16.46
C LYS A 258 7.76 -11.34 -14.95
N LYS A 259 8.20 -10.30 -14.25
CA LYS A 259 7.87 -10.13 -12.82
C LYS A 259 6.36 -10.13 -12.58
N LEU A 260 5.57 -9.50 -13.46
CA LEU A 260 4.11 -9.51 -13.33
C LEU A 260 3.53 -10.92 -13.50
N VAL A 261 3.99 -11.63 -14.54
CA VAL A 261 3.60 -13.02 -14.78
C VAL A 261 3.93 -13.89 -13.58
N ASP A 262 5.15 -13.76 -13.04
CA ASP A 262 5.59 -14.52 -11.86
C ASP A 262 4.68 -14.26 -10.65
N ARG A 263 4.14 -13.04 -10.49
CA ARG A 263 3.16 -12.72 -9.43
C ARG A 263 1.82 -13.39 -9.66
N ILE A 264 1.35 -13.44 -10.90
CA ILE A 264 0.10 -14.16 -11.25
C ILE A 264 0.24 -15.67 -11.00
N LEU A 265 1.34 -16.27 -11.44
CA LEU A 265 1.63 -17.70 -11.20
C LEU A 265 1.72 -18.01 -9.69
N TRP A 266 2.33 -17.11 -8.91
CA TRP A 266 2.33 -17.22 -7.45
C TRP A 266 0.90 -17.23 -6.87
N TRP A 267 0.01 -16.40 -7.39
CA TRP A 267 -1.39 -16.38 -6.95
C TRP A 267 -2.15 -17.63 -7.35
N GLU A 268 -1.91 -18.18 -8.54
CA GLU A 268 -2.52 -19.47 -8.97
C GLU A 268 -2.11 -20.60 -8.01
N ASP A 269 -0.83 -20.70 -7.70
CA ASP A 269 -0.33 -21.67 -6.73
C ASP A 269 -0.90 -21.42 -5.31
N TYR A 270 -0.94 -20.18 -4.87
CA TYR A 270 -1.47 -19.80 -3.55
C TYR A 270 -2.96 -20.21 -3.41
N VAL A 271 -3.81 -19.86 -4.37
CA VAL A 271 -5.24 -20.21 -4.28
C VAL A 271 -5.46 -21.72 -4.41
N THR A 272 -4.64 -22.41 -5.21
CA THR A 272 -4.71 -23.87 -5.35
C THR A 272 -4.38 -24.58 -4.04
N ARG A 273 -3.28 -24.18 -3.38
CA ARG A 273 -2.89 -24.71 -2.07
C ARG A 273 -3.95 -24.45 -0.99
N ASN A 274 -4.66 -23.33 -1.08
CA ASN A 274 -5.72 -22.95 -0.15
C ASN A 274 -7.11 -23.42 -0.58
N LYS A 275 -7.23 -24.29 -1.61
CA LYS A 275 -8.50 -24.81 -2.15
C LYS A 275 -9.47 -23.68 -2.57
N GLY A 276 -8.93 -22.54 -2.99
CA GLY A 276 -9.67 -21.40 -3.52
C GLY A 276 -9.72 -21.41 -5.04
N SER A 277 -10.23 -20.32 -5.60
CA SER A 277 -10.24 -20.03 -7.03
C SER A 277 -10.14 -18.54 -7.27
N LEU A 278 -9.35 -18.11 -8.24
CA LEU A 278 -9.31 -16.70 -8.65
C LEU A 278 -10.65 -16.20 -9.17
N ASN A 279 -11.48 -17.10 -9.74
CA ASN A 279 -12.83 -16.77 -10.21
C ASN A 279 -13.89 -16.70 -9.08
N ASN A 280 -13.51 -16.82 -7.80
CA ASN A 280 -14.37 -16.44 -6.68
C ASN A 280 -14.54 -14.90 -6.58
N ASN A 281 -13.70 -14.15 -7.21
CA ASN A 281 -13.86 -12.74 -7.52
C ASN A 281 -14.39 -12.60 -8.97
N PRO A 282 -15.49 -11.90 -9.25
CA PRO A 282 -16.24 -10.93 -8.44
C PRO A 282 -17.08 -11.55 -7.30
N SER A 283 -17.19 -10.81 -6.21
CA SER A 283 -18.04 -11.18 -5.08
C SER A 283 -19.54 -11.20 -5.45
N PRO A 284 -20.40 -11.80 -4.63
CA PRO A 284 -21.85 -11.75 -4.87
C PRO A 284 -22.40 -10.34 -5.05
N GLY A 285 -21.91 -9.35 -4.29
CA GLY A 285 -22.31 -7.94 -4.44
C GLY A 285 -21.86 -7.33 -5.77
N ASN A 286 -20.65 -7.66 -6.23
CA ASN A 286 -20.18 -7.21 -7.54
C ASN A 286 -21.00 -7.85 -8.68
N LYS A 287 -21.43 -9.13 -8.54
CA LYS A 287 -22.30 -9.80 -9.50
C LYS A 287 -23.70 -9.20 -9.52
N ALA A 288 -24.26 -8.85 -8.36
CA ALA A 288 -25.51 -8.11 -8.26
C ALA A 288 -25.42 -6.74 -8.94
N GLY A 289 -24.23 -6.12 -8.93
CA GLY A 289 -23.91 -4.87 -9.65
C GLY A 289 -23.63 -5.07 -11.15
N GLY A 290 -23.80 -6.30 -11.70
CA GLY A 290 -23.74 -6.60 -13.13
C GLY A 290 -22.42 -7.20 -13.63
N LEU A 291 -21.41 -7.42 -12.78
CA LEU A 291 -20.19 -8.13 -13.16
C LEU A 291 -20.44 -9.66 -13.27
N THR A 292 -19.86 -10.31 -14.27
CA THR A 292 -20.09 -11.73 -14.54
C THR A 292 -18.91 -12.61 -14.14
N THR A 293 -17.71 -12.27 -14.57
CA THR A 293 -16.49 -13.08 -14.42
C THR A 293 -15.33 -12.26 -13.88
N ILE A 294 -14.28 -12.96 -13.40
CA ILE A 294 -13.02 -12.31 -13.03
C ILE A 294 -12.39 -11.56 -14.22
N LEU A 295 -12.47 -12.09 -15.42
CA LEU A 295 -11.91 -11.45 -16.61
C LEU A 295 -12.55 -10.08 -16.87
N GLU A 296 -13.88 -9.98 -16.81
CA GLU A 296 -14.59 -8.71 -16.97
C GLU A 296 -14.16 -7.70 -15.91
N LYS A 297 -14.09 -8.12 -14.64
CA LYS A 297 -13.61 -7.29 -13.54
C LYS A 297 -12.17 -6.85 -13.77
N SER A 298 -11.30 -7.75 -14.21
CA SER A 298 -9.86 -7.51 -14.41
C SER A 298 -9.58 -6.53 -15.55
N LEU A 299 -10.34 -6.60 -16.65
CA LEU A 299 -10.24 -5.61 -17.73
C LEU A 299 -10.53 -4.20 -17.23
N GLY A 300 -11.61 -4.05 -16.44
CA GLY A 300 -11.93 -2.79 -15.79
C GLY A 300 -10.87 -2.36 -14.77
N ALA A 301 -10.35 -3.30 -13.97
CA ALA A 301 -9.32 -3.01 -12.97
C ALA A 301 -8.01 -2.53 -13.61
N ALA A 302 -7.56 -3.17 -14.70
CA ALA A 302 -6.36 -2.75 -15.43
C ALA A 302 -6.46 -1.31 -15.98
N ALA A 303 -7.67 -0.86 -16.32
CA ALA A 303 -7.90 0.51 -16.79
C ALA A 303 -7.58 1.59 -15.74
N LYS A 304 -7.66 1.27 -14.44
CA LYS A 304 -7.25 2.18 -13.35
C LYS A 304 -5.78 2.62 -13.46
N GLY A 305 -4.92 1.76 -14.01
CA GLY A 305 -3.50 2.05 -14.20
C GLY A 305 -3.18 2.97 -15.38
N GLY A 306 -4.17 3.53 -16.06
CA GLY A 306 -3.98 4.44 -17.19
C GLY A 306 -3.27 3.79 -18.38
N THR A 307 -2.52 4.61 -19.12
CA THR A 307 -1.82 4.22 -20.36
C THR A 307 -0.31 4.34 -20.28
N THR A 308 0.24 4.86 -19.19
CA THR A 308 1.68 5.00 -19.00
C THR A 308 2.38 3.64 -18.88
N PRO A 309 3.66 3.54 -19.24
CA PRO A 309 4.41 2.28 -19.14
C PRO A 309 4.42 1.69 -17.74
N LEU A 310 4.39 0.37 -17.65
CA LEU A 310 4.64 -0.37 -16.41
C LEU A 310 6.16 -0.37 -16.16
N ASN A 311 6.59 0.38 -15.17
CA ASN A 311 8.02 0.58 -14.91
C ASN A 311 8.62 -0.48 -13.98
N ASP A 312 7.86 -1.00 -13.04
CA ASP A 312 8.30 -2.12 -12.20
C ASP A 312 7.10 -2.87 -11.61
N VAL A 313 7.36 -4.05 -11.08
CA VAL A 313 6.44 -4.89 -10.32
C VAL A 313 7.07 -5.24 -8.99
N LEU A 314 6.45 -4.78 -7.92
CA LEU A 314 6.98 -4.87 -6.57
C LEU A 314 6.58 -6.17 -5.87
N LEU A 315 7.40 -6.61 -4.93
CA LEU A 315 6.98 -7.58 -3.93
C LEU A 315 5.97 -6.93 -2.96
N TYR A 316 5.13 -7.76 -2.34
CA TYR A 316 4.18 -7.26 -1.34
C TYR A 316 4.90 -6.52 -0.21
N ALA A 317 4.38 -5.34 0.10
CA ALA A 317 4.95 -4.38 1.05
C ALA A 317 6.36 -3.87 0.71
N GLN A 318 6.89 -4.12 -0.48
CA GLN A 318 8.11 -3.48 -0.95
C GLN A 318 7.84 -2.00 -1.21
N GLN A 319 8.79 -1.15 -0.83
CA GLN A 319 8.67 0.28 -1.08
C GLN A 319 8.79 0.57 -2.58
N ALA A 320 7.83 1.33 -3.11
CA ALA A 320 7.96 1.89 -4.45
C ALA A 320 9.09 2.92 -4.48
N CYS A 321 10.00 2.81 -5.44
CA CYS A 321 11.00 3.84 -5.68
C CYS A 321 10.33 5.05 -6.34
N LEU A 322 10.77 6.27 -5.97
CA LEU A 322 10.16 7.54 -6.36
C LEU A 322 10.08 7.79 -7.88
N LEU A 323 10.62 6.95 -8.71
CA LEU A 323 10.79 7.26 -10.12
C LEU A 323 9.98 6.40 -11.10
N TYR A 324 9.37 5.28 -10.75
CA TYR A 324 8.78 4.43 -11.78
C TYR A 324 7.83 3.37 -11.20
N THR A 325 6.57 3.71 -10.99
CA THR A 325 5.55 2.66 -10.85
C THR A 325 4.25 3.14 -11.46
N SER A 326 3.78 2.40 -12.40
CA SER A 326 2.39 2.49 -12.84
C SER A 326 1.62 1.28 -12.38
#